data_5c778c9d413736e66e8aa7b432cb7545
#
_entry.id   5c778c9d413736e66e8aa7b432cb7545
#
_cell.length_a   1.000
_cell.length_b   1.000
_cell.length_c   1.000
_cell.angle_alpha   90.00
_cell.angle_beta   90.00
_cell.angle_gamma   90.00
#
_symmetry.space_group_name_H-M   'P 1'
#
loop_
_entity.id
_entity.type
_entity.pdbx_description
1 polymer ?
#
loop_
_entity_poly.entity_id
_entity_poly.type
_entity_poly.pdbx_seq_one_letter_code
_entity_poly.pdbx_strand_id
1 'polypeptide(L)'
;MKWRMLPVLLALQAQSQARADITSLLSSPPAGQLCRQAIAAAERAHGIPAYLLAAIARVESGRRDQVSGTYNPWPWTINMDGQGSFYDNQAQAVAAARAMRPRVTNSIDVGCMQISLVHHPDAFPSLTRAFDPSANADYGARFLLQLFEKSGSWPKAVELYHSATPDLGQDYQRKVYAAWPEEQRLAMATPPAPVPHAWGGMFAPLTIPPAPRQHAGHIVQQSPGMAGISAPGRTLEMYRAAPVRVAWRGP
;
A
#
# COMPACT_ATOMS: atom_id res chain seq x y z
N MET A 1 -7.16 34.16 53.32
CA MET A 1 -7.90 32.97 52.86
C MET A 1 -7.87 32.83 51.32
N LYS A 2 -6.76 32.49 50.68
CA LYS A 2 -6.68 32.37 49.19
C LYS A 2 -5.77 31.23 48.67
N TRP A 3 -5.54 30.13 49.41
CA TRP A 3 -4.56 29.11 48.99
C TRP A 3 -5.07 27.66 48.94
N ARG A 4 -6.37 27.42 48.79
CA ARG A 4 -6.92 26.05 48.75
C ARG A 4 -7.50 25.61 47.37
N MET A 5 -7.45 26.44 46.33
CA MET A 5 -8.05 26.10 45.03
C MET A 5 -7.09 25.53 43.96
N LEU A 6 -5.75 25.68 44.14
CA LEU A 6 -4.81 25.22 43.10
C LEU A 6 -4.71 23.71 42.92
N PRO A 7 -4.76 22.83 43.93
CA PRO A 7 -4.58 21.39 43.69
C PRO A 7 -5.77 20.73 42.96
N VAL A 8 -6.98 21.29 43.07
CA VAL A 8 -8.18 20.70 42.40
C VAL A 8 -8.17 20.94 40.89
N LEU A 9 -7.71 22.11 40.46
CA LEU A 9 -7.61 22.43 39.02
C LEU A 9 -6.55 21.60 38.28
N LEU A 10 -5.40 21.34 38.93
CA LEU A 10 -4.33 20.49 38.38
C LEU A 10 -4.77 19.02 38.26
N ALA A 11 -5.55 18.51 39.22
CA ALA A 11 -6.05 17.14 39.20
C ALA A 11 -7.12 16.93 38.08
N LEU A 12 -7.96 17.93 37.82
CA LEU A 12 -8.96 17.90 36.76
C LEU A 12 -8.31 17.94 35.36
N GLN A 13 -7.23 18.69 35.17
CA GLN A 13 -6.49 18.74 33.91
C GLN A 13 -5.76 17.43 33.62
N ALA A 14 -5.15 16.79 34.61
CA ALA A 14 -4.49 15.50 34.45
C ALA A 14 -5.48 14.38 34.09
N GLN A 15 -6.68 14.39 34.63
CA GLN A 15 -7.74 13.40 34.29
C GLN A 15 -8.29 13.60 32.87
N SER A 16 -8.37 14.85 32.38
CA SER A 16 -8.83 15.10 31.00
C SER A 16 -7.78 14.66 29.97
N GLN A 17 -6.50 14.87 30.24
CA GLN A 17 -5.41 14.39 29.36
C GLN A 17 -5.33 12.86 29.32
N ALA A 18 -5.40 12.20 30.47
CA ALA A 18 -5.42 10.74 30.55
C ALA A 18 -6.61 10.10 29.80
N ARG A 19 -7.79 10.73 29.81
CA ARG A 19 -8.94 10.29 29.05
C ARG A 19 -8.76 10.48 27.53
N ALA A 20 -8.17 11.59 27.10
CA ALA A 20 -7.86 11.85 25.70
C ALA A 20 -6.83 10.84 25.16
N ASP A 21 -5.81 10.50 25.94
CA ASP A 21 -4.80 9.52 25.57
C ASP A 21 -5.37 8.11 25.44
N ILE A 22 -6.26 7.68 26.35
CA ILE A 22 -6.92 6.38 26.30
C ILE A 22 -7.87 6.30 25.08
N THR A 23 -8.59 7.37 24.77
CA THR A 23 -9.48 7.40 23.59
C THR A 23 -8.68 7.34 22.30
N SER A 24 -7.50 7.97 22.23
CA SER A 24 -6.59 7.89 21.10
C SER A 24 -5.99 6.48 20.91
N LEU A 25 -5.71 5.76 21.98
CA LEU A 25 -5.21 4.39 21.95
C LEU A 25 -6.26 3.35 21.50
N LEU A 26 -7.55 3.66 21.64
CA LEU A 26 -8.67 2.78 21.26
C LEU A 26 -9.21 3.08 19.85
N SER A 27 -8.76 4.13 19.20
CA SER A 27 -9.17 4.45 17.83
C SER A 27 -8.46 3.56 16.83
N SER A 28 -9.22 2.74 16.11
CA SER A 28 -8.66 1.98 14.98
C SER A 28 -8.04 2.95 13.97
N PRO A 29 -6.89 2.62 13.37
CA PRO A 29 -6.29 3.45 12.35
C PRO A 29 -7.27 3.73 11.20
N PRO A 30 -7.25 4.93 10.59
CA PRO A 30 -8.01 5.21 9.38
C PRO A 30 -7.76 4.14 8.30
N ALA A 31 -8.78 3.79 7.53
CA ALA A 31 -8.72 2.70 6.56
C ALA A 31 -7.52 2.78 5.60
N GLY A 32 -7.20 3.98 5.09
CA GLY A 32 -6.02 4.18 4.24
C GLY A 32 -4.69 3.90 4.95
N GLN A 33 -4.60 4.12 6.26
CA GLN A 33 -3.41 3.80 7.03
C GLN A 33 -3.23 2.29 7.23
N LEU A 34 -4.31 1.50 7.26
CA LEU A 34 -4.22 0.05 7.33
C LEU A 34 -3.44 -0.53 6.15
N CYS A 35 -3.74 -0.08 4.92
CA CYS A 35 -2.96 -0.47 3.74
C CYS A 35 -1.49 -0.03 3.85
N ARG A 36 -1.23 1.23 4.22
CA ARG A 36 0.14 1.75 4.32
C ARG A 36 1.00 0.96 5.29
N GLN A 37 0.47 0.64 6.47
CA GLN A 37 1.18 -0.14 7.48
C GLN A 37 1.45 -1.57 7.00
N ALA A 38 0.45 -2.23 6.41
CA ALA A 38 0.56 -3.57 5.86
C ALA A 38 1.58 -3.65 4.72
N ILE A 39 1.53 -2.70 3.79
CA ILE A 39 2.43 -2.60 2.64
C ILE A 39 3.87 -2.38 3.10
N ALA A 40 4.12 -1.43 4.01
CA ALA A 40 5.45 -1.18 4.54
C ALA A 40 6.04 -2.39 5.30
N ALA A 41 5.19 -3.17 5.97
CA ALA A 41 5.61 -4.42 6.61
C ALA A 41 5.96 -5.48 5.55
N ALA A 42 5.15 -5.64 4.51
CA ALA A 42 5.37 -6.59 3.43
C ALA A 42 6.64 -6.26 2.60
N GLU A 43 6.87 -4.97 2.27
CA GLU A 43 8.10 -4.53 1.59
C GLU A 43 9.36 -4.98 2.36
N ARG A 44 9.39 -4.73 3.68
CA ARG A 44 10.53 -5.13 4.51
C ARG A 44 10.68 -6.65 4.61
N ALA A 45 9.58 -7.37 4.79
CA ALA A 45 9.60 -8.82 4.94
C ALA A 45 10.10 -9.54 3.68
N HIS A 46 9.81 -9.00 2.50
CA HIS A 46 10.16 -9.61 1.21
C HIS A 46 11.33 -8.93 0.49
N GLY A 47 12.02 -7.96 1.13
CA GLY A 47 13.19 -7.28 0.54
C GLY A 47 12.88 -6.48 -0.72
N ILE A 48 11.63 -6.00 -0.87
CA ILE A 48 11.22 -5.16 -2.00
C ILE A 48 11.80 -3.75 -1.81
N PRO A 49 12.26 -3.08 -2.89
CA PRO A 49 12.73 -1.70 -2.81
C PRO A 49 11.72 -0.80 -2.09
N ALA A 50 12.22 0.01 -1.14
CA ALA A 50 11.38 0.84 -0.28
C ALA A 50 10.41 1.71 -1.10
N TYR A 51 9.14 1.67 -0.72
CA TYR A 51 8.02 2.40 -1.32
C TYR A 51 7.61 1.97 -2.75
N LEU A 52 8.21 0.93 -3.32
CA LEU A 52 7.80 0.41 -4.63
C LEU A 52 6.42 -0.26 -4.56
N LEU A 53 6.20 -1.10 -3.53
CA LEU A 53 4.90 -1.73 -3.32
C LEU A 53 3.83 -0.70 -2.94
N ALA A 54 4.22 0.37 -2.20
CA ALA A 54 3.34 1.50 -1.90
C ALA A 54 2.92 2.26 -3.17
N ALA A 55 3.83 2.44 -4.12
CA ALA A 55 3.53 3.06 -5.42
C ALA A 55 2.57 2.18 -6.25
N ILE A 56 2.77 0.87 -6.25
CA ILE A 56 1.83 -0.09 -6.86
C ILE A 56 0.44 0.07 -6.22
N ALA A 57 0.34 -0.04 -4.91
CA ALA A 57 -0.93 0.06 -4.20
C ALA A 57 -1.66 1.41 -4.42
N ARG A 58 -0.90 2.50 -4.55
CA ARG A 58 -1.45 3.81 -4.92
C ARG A 58 -2.10 3.80 -6.30
N VAL A 59 -1.52 3.12 -7.26
CA VAL A 59 -2.08 2.98 -8.62
C VAL A 59 -3.27 2.03 -8.60
N GLU A 60 -3.23 0.96 -7.81
CA GLU A 60 -4.25 -0.09 -7.77
C GLU A 60 -5.53 0.31 -7.04
N SER A 61 -5.41 0.82 -5.84
CA SER A 61 -6.56 1.08 -4.95
C SER A 61 -6.59 2.49 -4.38
N GLY A 62 -5.78 3.40 -4.93
CA GLY A 62 -5.67 4.76 -4.43
C GLY A 62 -7.00 5.50 -4.42
N ARG A 63 -7.34 6.09 -3.27
CA ARG A 63 -8.53 6.91 -3.04
C ARG A 63 -8.14 8.19 -2.30
N ARG A 64 -8.74 9.32 -2.70
CA ARG A 64 -8.65 10.56 -1.92
C ARG A 64 -9.55 10.43 -0.69
N ASP A 65 -8.96 10.56 0.48
CA ASP A 65 -9.70 10.67 1.73
C ASP A 65 -10.44 12.01 1.80
N GLN A 66 -11.75 11.98 2.06
CA GLN A 66 -12.61 13.17 2.01
C GLN A 66 -12.34 14.14 3.17
N VAL A 67 -11.85 13.62 4.29
CA VAL A 67 -11.61 14.42 5.51
C VAL A 67 -10.21 15.03 5.49
N SER A 68 -9.18 14.21 5.27
CA SER A 68 -7.78 14.65 5.31
C SER A 68 -7.28 15.21 3.96
N GLY A 69 -7.99 14.94 2.86
CA GLY A 69 -7.57 15.27 1.51
C GLY A 69 -6.37 14.45 1.01
N THR A 70 -5.85 13.53 1.82
CA THR A 70 -4.70 12.69 1.46
C THR A 70 -5.13 11.58 0.49
N TYR A 71 -4.19 11.15 -0.35
CA TYR A 71 -4.42 10.05 -1.28
C TYR A 71 -3.78 8.77 -0.75
N ASN A 72 -4.61 7.76 -0.44
CA ASN A 72 -4.16 6.53 0.19
C ASN A 72 -4.70 5.30 -0.53
N PRO A 73 -3.95 4.17 -0.57
CA PRO A 73 -4.51 2.88 -0.91
C PRO A 73 -5.68 2.53 0.02
N TRP A 74 -6.73 1.91 -0.53
CA TRP A 74 -7.95 1.63 0.22
C TRP A 74 -8.18 0.13 0.35
N PRO A 75 -8.31 -0.42 1.58
CA PRO A 75 -8.32 -1.87 1.79
C PRO A 75 -9.61 -2.56 1.32
N TRP A 76 -10.71 -1.82 1.27
CA TRP A 76 -12.02 -2.36 0.92
C TRP A 76 -12.44 -1.86 -0.47
N THR A 77 -11.53 -2.08 -1.43
CA THR A 77 -11.72 -1.75 -2.85
C THR A 77 -12.02 -3.03 -3.61
N ILE A 78 -13.02 -2.98 -4.47
CA ILE A 78 -13.32 -4.02 -5.44
C ILE A 78 -13.27 -3.39 -6.83
N ASN A 79 -12.61 -4.06 -7.75
CA ASN A 79 -12.81 -3.81 -9.16
C ASN A 79 -13.39 -5.07 -9.81
N MET A 80 -14.52 -4.95 -10.47
CA MET A 80 -15.14 -6.02 -11.22
C MET A 80 -15.25 -5.61 -12.69
N ASP A 81 -14.59 -6.35 -13.56
CA ASP A 81 -14.60 -6.13 -15.00
C ASP A 81 -14.30 -4.67 -15.41
N GLY A 82 -13.37 -4.01 -14.70
CA GLY A 82 -12.97 -2.62 -14.95
C GLY A 82 -13.71 -1.57 -14.11
N GLN A 83 -14.76 -1.94 -13.38
CA GLN A 83 -15.54 -1.00 -12.57
C GLN A 83 -15.12 -1.04 -11.10
N GLY A 84 -14.47 0.03 -10.63
CA GLY A 84 -13.98 0.18 -9.26
C GLY A 84 -15.08 0.65 -8.30
N SER A 85 -15.12 0.04 -7.10
CA SER A 85 -16.01 0.40 -6.00
C SER A 85 -15.25 0.42 -4.69
N PHE A 86 -15.56 1.41 -3.82
CA PHE A 86 -14.95 1.56 -2.50
C PHE A 86 -16.00 1.37 -1.43
N TYR A 87 -15.67 0.62 -0.38
CA TYR A 87 -16.54 0.34 0.75
C TYR A 87 -15.96 0.92 2.04
N ASP A 88 -16.80 1.20 3.03
CA ASP A 88 -16.38 1.85 4.26
C ASP A 88 -15.74 0.88 5.26
N ASN A 89 -16.06 -0.42 5.14
CA ASN A 89 -15.51 -1.46 6.01
C ASN A 89 -15.43 -2.82 5.32
N GLN A 90 -14.69 -3.73 5.96
CA GLN A 90 -14.45 -5.07 5.46
C GLN A 90 -15.74 -5.87 5.24
N ALA A 91 -16.70 -5.78 6.17
CA ALA A 91 -17.94 -6.57 6.09
C ALA A 91 -18.76 -6.19 4.84
N GLN A 92 -18.86 -4.90 4.53
CA GLN A 92 -19.52 -4.41 3.31
C GLN A 92 -18.80 -4.91 2.04
N ALA A 93 -17.47 -4.82 1.99
CA ALA A 93 -16.69 -5.30 0.86
C ALA A 93 -16.84 -6.81 0.66
N VAL A 94 -16.79 -7.60 1.73
CA VAL A 94 -17.00 -9.07 1.69
C VAL A 94 -18.40 -9.40 1.19
N ALA A 95 -19.44 -8.72 1.68
CA ALA A 95 -20.81 -8.94 1.23
C ALA A 95 -21.00 -8.60 -0.25
N ALA A 96 -20.43 -7.47 -0.69
CA ALA A 96 -20.46 -7.03 -2.08
C ALA A 96 -19.71 -8.00 -2.99
N ALA A 97 -18.50 -8.42 -2.65
CA ALA A 97 -17.73 -9.38 -3.44
C ALA A 97 -18.47 -10.72 -3.57
N ARG A 98 -19.11 -11.19 -2.49
CA ARG A 98 -19.92 -12.41 -2.52
C ARG A 98 -21.09 -12.29 -3.50
N ALA A 99 -21.77 -11.16 -3.52
CA ALA A 99 -22.89 -10.89 -4.44
C ALA A 99 -22.44 -10.72 -5.88
N MET A 100 -21.23 -10.19 -6.10
CA MET A 100 -20.65 -9.95 -7.42
C MET A 100 -20.11 -11.22 -8.09
N ARG A 101 -19.47 -12.13 -7.33
CA ARG A 101 -18.79 -13.33 -7.87
C ARG A 101 -19.59 -14.12 -8.93
N PRO A 102 -20.90 -14.38 -8.79
CA PRO A 102 -21.65 -15.09 -9.82
C PRO A 102 -21.81 -14.33 -11.14
N ARG A 103 -21.52 -13.03 -11.17
CA ARG A 103 -21.67 -12.15 -12.33
C ARG A 103 -20.34 -11.77 -12.99
N VAL A 104 -19.22 -12.23 -12.43
CA VAL A 104 -17.88 -11.93 -12.95
C VAL A 104 -17.70 -12.58 -14.31
N THR A 105 -17.30 -11.79 -15.30
CA THR A 105 -17.00 -12.27 -16.64
C THR A 105 -15.51 -12.42 -16.88
N ASN A 106 -14.70 -11.46 -16.44
CA ASN A 106 -13.26 -11.45 -16.71
C ASN A 106 -12.42 -11.36 -15.42
N SER A 107 -12.70 -10.41 -14.52
CA SER A 107 -11.93 -10.24 -13.29
C SER A 107 -12.78 -9.72 -12.13
N ILE A 108 -12.36 -10.08 -10.92
CA ILE A 108 -12.72 -9.42 -9.68
C ILE A 108 -11.46 -9.25 -8.85
N ASP A 109 -11.02 -8.00 -8.70
CA ASP A 109 -9.77 -7.65 -8.06
C ASP A 109 -10.07 -6.95 -6.73
N VAL A 110 -9.36 -7.31 -5.65
CA VAL A 110 -9.74 -6.92 -4.29
C VAL A 110 -8.59 -6.40 -3.45
N GLY A 111 -8.91 -5.47 -2.55
CA GLY A 111 -8.02 -5.03 -1.49
C GLY A 111 -7.00 -3.98 -1.89
N CYS A 112 -6.03 -3.73 -0.99
CA CYS A 112 -4.98 -2.73 -1.17
C CYS A 112 -4.19 -2.92 -2.47
N MET A 113 -3.91 -4.18 -2.83
CA MET A 113 -3.05 -4.59 -3.94
C MET A 113 -3.81 -5.07 -5.16
N GLN A 114 -5.16 -5.00 -5.15
CA GLN A 114 -6.06 -5.42 -6.23
C GLN A 114 -5.73 -6.81 -6.77
N ILE A 115 -5.69 -7.79 -5.85
CA ILE A 115 -5.42 -9.19 -6.21
C ILE A 115 -6.64 -9.79 -6.90
N SER A 116 -6.45 -10.28 -8.12
CA SER A 116 -7.51 -10.91 -8.91
C SER A 116 -7.90 -12.27 -8.35
N LEU A 117 -9.14 -12.42 -7.91
CA LEU A 117 -9.66 -13.70 -7.41
C LEU A 117 -9.98 -14.70 -8.54
N VAL A 118 -9.96 -14.26 -9.78
CA VAL A 118 -10.10 -15.14 -10.96
C VAL A 118 -8.75 -15.72 -11.36
N HIS A 119 -7.71 -14.90 -11.39
CA HIS A 119 -6.36 -15.33 -11.81
C HIS A 119 -5.56 -15.97 -10.67
N HIS A 120 -5.92 -15.65 -9.43
CA HIS A 120 -5.31 -16.18 -8.21
C HIS A 120 -6.39 -16.79 -7.30
N PRO A 121 -7.08 -17.87 -7.73
CA PRO A 121 -8.22 -18.45 -6.99
C PRO A 121 -7.83 -18.96 -5.60
N ASP A 122 -6.56 -19.36 -5.44
CA ASP A 122 -6.02 -19.93 -4.21
C ASP A 122 -5.23 -18.90 -3.38
N ALA A 123 -5.26 -17.61 -3.76
CA ALA A 123 -4.53 -16.56 -3.05
C ALA A 123 -4.94 -16.44 -1.57
N PHE A 124 -6.21 -16.68 -1.29
CA PHE A 124 -6.78 -16.50 0.04
C PHE A 124 -7.76 -17.62 0.40
N PRO A 125 -7.75 -18.11 1.65
CA PRO A 125 -8.67 -19.14 2.12
C PRO A 125 -10.11 -18.65 2.23
N SER A 126 -10.34 -17.32 2.22
CA SER A 126 -11.68 -16.72 2.29
C SER A 126 -11.68 -15.28 1.80
N LEU A 127 -12.87 -14.76 1.45
CA LEU A 127 -13.05 -13.33 1.12
C LEU A 127 -12.65 -12.41 2.27
N THR A 128 -12.90 -12.80 3.52
CA THR A 128 -12.47 -12.02 4.69
C THR A 128 -10.95 -11.88 4.72
N ARG A 129 -10.19 -12.94 4.41
CA ARG A 129 -8.73 -12.86 4.30
C ARG A 129 -8.27 -12.07 3.08
N ALA A 130 -9.01 -12.10 1.98
CA ALA A 130 -8.70 -11.30 0.80
C ALA A 130 -8.81 -9.78 1.05
N PHE A 131 -9.71 -9.35 1.93
CA PHE A 131 -9.87 -7.96 2.36
C PHE A 131 -9.13 -7.61 3.67
N ASP A 132 -8.37 -8.53 4.25
CA ASP A 132 -7.44 -8.23 5.33
C ASP A 132 -6.22 -7.50 4.77
N PRO A 133 -5.91 -6.27 5.22
CA PRO A 133 -4.83 -5.50 4.63
C PRO A 133 -3.47 -6.19 4.67
N SER A 134 -3.17 -6.89 5.78
CA SER A 134 -1.88 -7.58 5.94
C SER A 134 -1.77 -8.78 5.01
N ALA A 135 -2.81 -9.61 4.92
CA ALA A 135 -2.82 -10.75 4.02
C ALA A 135 -2.79 -10.34 2.55
N ASN A 136 -3.52 -9.27 2.20
CA ASN A 136 -3.58 -8.75 0.84
C ASN A 136 -2.24 -8.15 0.40
N ALA A 137 -1.60 -7.34 1.27
CA ALA A 137 -0.28 -6.75 1.00
C ALA A 137 0.82 -7.82 0.92
N ASP A 138 0.80 -8.81 1.82
CA ASP A 138 1.74 -9.93 1.80
C ASP A 138 1.65 -10.75 0.51
N TYR A 139 0.43 -11.06 0.06
CA TYR A 139 0.25 -11.76 -1.21
C TYR A 139 0.78 -10.94 -2.40
N GLY A 140 0.44 -9.65 -2.47
CA GLY A 140 0.93 -8.75 -3.51
C GLY A 140 2.46 -8.64 -3.54
N ALA A 141 3.08 -8.60 -2.36
CA ALA A 141 4.55 -8.59 -2.21
C ALA A 141 5.18 -9.87 -2.73
N ARG A 142 4.68 -11.04 -2.32
CA ARG A 142 5.18 -12.33 -2.80
C ARG A 142 5.00 -12.48 -4.31
N PHE A 143 3.88 -12.06 -4.86
CA PHE A 143 3.63 -12.10 -6.29
C PHE A 143 4.62 -11.20 -7.06
N LEU A 144 4.83 -9.96 -6.60
CA LEU A 144 5.81 -9.06 -7.20
C LEU A 144 7.24 -9.62 -7.14
N LEU A 145 7.63 -10.23 -6.00
CA LEU A 145 8.93 -10.87 -5.83
C LEU A 145 9.11 -12.05 -6.80
N GLN A 146 8.12 -12.91 -6.96
CA GLN A 146 8.16 -14.00 -7.94
C GLN A 146 8.35 -13.49 -9.38
N LEU A 147 7.73 -12.37 -9.72
CA LEU A 147 7.90 -11.74 -11.04
C LEU A 147 9.30 -11.16 -11.20
N PHE A 148 9.87 -10.60 -10.12
CA PHE A 148 11.27 -10.14 -10.09
C PHE A 148 12.24 -11.31 -10.25
N GLU A 149 12.08 -12.39 -9.52
CA GLU A 149 12.91 -13.59 -9.60
C GLU A 149 12.92 -14.19 -11.02
N LYS A 150 11.78 -14.14 -11.72
CA LYS A 150 11.68 -14.61 -13.11
C LYS A 150 12.27 -13.65 -14.15
N SER A 151 12.19 -12.34 -13.92
CA SER A 151 12.60 -11.33 -14.89
C SER A 151 13.99 -10.73 -14.63
N GLY A 152 14.52 -10.86 -13.40
CA GLY A 152 15.75 -10.22 -12.96
C GLY A 152 15.69 -8.69 -12.88
N SER A 153 14.48 -8.09 -13.00
CA SER A 153 14.32 -6.64 -13.14
C SER A 153 13.06 -6.13 -12.47
N TRP A 154 13.19 -5.21 -11.53
CA TRP A 154 12.01 -4.57 -10.89
C TRP A 154 11.10 -3.84 -11.88
N PRO A 155 11.61 -3.05 -12.85
CA PRO A 155 10.75 -2.49 -13.89
C PRO A 155 9.92 -3.55 -14.61
N LYS A 156 10.55 -4.67 -14.99
CA LYS A 156 9.84 -5.76 -15.68
C LYS A 156 8.86 -6.50 -14.78
N ALA A 157 9.20 -6.69 -13.51
CA ALA A 157 8.28 -7.27 -12.52
C ALA A 157 7.02 -6.40 -12.35
N VAL A 158 7.17 -5.07 -12.31
CA VAL A 158 6.06 -4.13 -12.24
C VAL A 158 5.19 -4.18 -13.49
N GLU A 159 5.77 -4.25 -14.70
CA GLU A 159 5.01 -4.46 -15.93
C GLU A 159 4.14 -5.71 -15.82
N LEU A 160 4.77 -6.83 -15.47
CA LEU A 160 4.15 -8.16 -15.40
C LEU A 160 3.12 -8.28 -14.25
N TYR A 161 3.25 -7.46 -13.21
CA TYR A 161 2.28 -7.42 -12.11
C TYR A 161 0.88 -7.09 -12.62
N HIS A 162 0.80 -6.19 -13.58
CA HIS A 162 -0.46 -5.75 -14.17
C HIS A 162 -0.84 -6.57 -15.43
N SER A 163 0.11 -6.77 -16.36
CA SER A 163 -0.19 -7.45 -17.61
C SER A 163 1.05 -8.03 -18.30
N ALA A 164 0.90 -9.22 -18.91
CA ALA A 164 1.91 -9.77 -19.83
C ALA A 164 1.85 -9.13 -21.22
N THR A 165 0.79 -8.38 -21.55
CA THR A 165 0.70 -7.63 -22.80
C THR A 165 1.65 -6.43 -22.72
N PRO A 166 2.66 -6.33 -23.62
CA PRO A 166 3.76 -5.36 -23.47
C PRO A 166 3.28 -3.91 -23.29
N ASP A 167 2.40 -3.43 -24.16
CA ASP A 167 1.92 -2.05 -24.11
C ASP A 167 1.18 -1.74 -22.81
N LEU A 168 0.35 -2.66 -22.32
CA LEU A 168 -0.42 -2.51 -21.09
C LEU A 168 0.51 -2.52 -19.86
N GLY A 169 1.47 -3.45 -19.83
CA GLY A 169 2.44 -3.56 -18.76
C GLY A 169 3.34 -2.32 -18.68
N GLN A 170 3.85 -1.84 -19.81
CA GLN A 170 4.70 -0.65 -19.86
C GLN A 170 3.95 0.62 -19.44
N ASP A 171 2.70 0.79 -19.87
CA ASP A 171 1.86 1.91 -19.45
C ASP A 171 1.64 1.91 -17.93
N TYR A 172 1.40 0.72 -17.37
CA TYR A 172 1.27 0.56 -15.95
C TYR A 172 2.57 0.86 -15.20
N GLN A 173 3.68 0.31 -15.67
CA GLN A 173 5.00 0.56 -15.11
C GLN A 173 5.31 2.06 -15.06
N ARG A 174 5.05 2.82 -16.15
CA ARG A 174 5.24 4.27 -16.15
C ARG A 174 4.43 4.97 -15.05
N LYS A 175 3.18 4.55 -14.80
CA LYS A 175 2.34 5.12 -13.72
C LYS A 175 2.90 4.82 -12.35
N VAL A 176 3.33 3.60 -12.10
CA VAL A 176 3.93 3.20 -10.81
C VAL A 176 5.22 3.97 -10.56
N TYR A 177 6.10 4.08 -11.55
CA TYR A 177 7.37 4.80 -11.42
C TYR A 177 7.18 6.32 -11.30
N ALA A 178 6.12 6.88 -11.86
CA ALA A 178 5.73 8.28 -11.63
C ALA A 178 5.19 8.49 -10.19
N ALA A 179 4.52 7.49 -9.61
CA ALA A 179 4.00 7.55 -8.25
C ALA A 179 5.08 7.29 -7.17
N TRP A 180 6.13 6.56 -7.49
CA TRP A 180 7.14 6.12 -6.52
C TRP A 180 7.87 7.27 -5.80
N PRO A 181 8.38 8.32 -6.45
CA PRO A 181 8.98 9.48 -5.77
C PRO A 181 8.00 10.20 -4.84
N GLU A 182 6.70 10.18 -5.15
CA GLU A 182 5.66 10.75 -4.28
C GLU A 182 5.51 9.95 -3.00
N GLU A 183 5.48 8.62 -3.07
CA GLU A 183 5.42 7.76 -1.90
C GLU A 183 6.67 7.92 -1.01
N GLN A 184 7.85 8.08 -1.60
CA GLN A 184 9.09 8.40 -0.88
C GLN A 184 8.98 9.75 -0.14
N ARG A 185 8.46 10.80 -0.79
CA ARG A 185 8.26 12.13 -0.17
C ARG A 185 7.25 12.09 0.98
N LEU A 186 6.14 11.39 0.80
CA LEU A 186 5.12 11.22 1.84
C LEU A 186 5.69 10.54 3.09
N ALA A 187 6.53 9.52 2.92
CA ALA A 187 7.17 8.84 4.03
C ALA A 187 8.15 9.74 4.79
N MET A 188 8.89 10.61 4.10
CA MET A 188 9.79 11.58 4.72
C MET A 188 9.03 12.70 5.45
N ALA A 189 7.85 13.07 4.98
CA ALA A 189 7.01 14.11 5.58
C ALA A 189 6.24 13.63 6.81
N THR A 190 6.07 12.31 6.97
CA THR A 190 5.38 11.72 8.12
C THR A 190 6.40 11.44 9.23
N PRO A 191 6.39 12.16 10.38
CA PRO A 191 7.28 11.85 11.49
C PRO A 191 7.06 10.40 11.93
N PRO A 192 8.11 9.66 12.30
CA PRO A 192 7.94 8.34 12.89
C PRO A 192 7.03 8.47 14.11
N ALA A 193 6.05 7.56 14.22
CA ALA A 193 5.20 7.51 15.40
C ALA A 193 6.07 7.48 16.66
N PRO A 194 5.75 8.27 17.71
CA PRO A 194 6.52 8.24 18.94
C PRO A 194 6.50 6.81 19.47
N VAL A 195 7.68 6.20 19.53
CA VAL A 195 7.84 4.89 20.18
C VAL A 195 7.46 5.09 21.66
N PRO A 196 6.52 4.29 22.21
CA PRO A 196 6.22 4.38 23.61
C PRO A 196 7.51 4.12 24.40
N HIS A 197 7.97 5.09 25.17
CA HIS A 197 9.10 4.93 26.07
C HIS A 197 8.69 4.07 27.28
N ALA A 198 8.32 2.82 27.04
CA ALA A 198 7.89 1.89 28.09
C ALA A 198 9.06 1.25 28.86
N TRP A 199 10.29 1.56 28.51
CA TRP A 199 11.48 1.02 29.18
C TRP A 199 12.52 2.13 29.43
N GLY A 200 12.16 3.07 30.26
CA GLY A 200 13.11 4.01 30.86
C GLY A 200 14.04 3.28 31.82
N GLY A 201 15.26 3.04 31.38
CA GLY A 201 16.36 2.66 32.26
C GLY A 201 16.88 1.25 32.04
N MET A 202 17.97 1.13 31.30
CA MET A 202 19.09 0.22 31.51
C MET A 202 19.81 -0.26 30.23
N PHE A 203 19.89 0.57 29.18
CA PHE A 203 20.88 0.31 28.13
C PHE A 203 21.58 1.61 27.75
N ALA A 204 22.90 1.65 28.00
CA ALA A 204 23.77 2.68 27.43
C ALA A 204 23.70 2.64 25.89
N PRO A 205 23.81 3.80 25.21
CA PRO A 205 23.79 3.82 23.75
C PRO A 205 25.01 3.08 23.20
N LEU A 206 24.77 1.97 22.50
CA LEU A 206 25.78 1.36 21.66
C LEU A 206 26.05 2.31 20.47
N THR A 207 27.21 2.94 20.49
CA THR A 207 27.70 3.71 19.35
C THR A 207 27.98 2.76 18.20
N ILE A 208 27.09 2.74 17.20
CA ILE A 208 27.30 2.04 15.94
C ILE A 208 28.24 2.90 15.09
N PRO A 209 29.40 2.39 14.66
CA PRO A 209 30.27 3.14 13.76
C PRO A 209 29.57 3.40 12.43
N PRO A 210 29.82 4.55 11.76
CA PRO A 210 29.18 4.87 10.49
C PRO A 210 29.58 3.86 9.41
N ALA A 211 28.56 3.38 8.67
CA ALA A 211 28.76 2.48 7.54
C ALA A 211 29.65 3.14 6.46
N PRO A 212 30.52 2.38 5.77
CA PRO A 212 31.36 2.92 4.74
C PRO A 212 30.53 3.49 3.58
N ARG A 213 30.87 4.73 3.17
CA ARG A 213 30.26 5.40 2.03
C ARG A 213 30.55 4.60 0.75
N GLN A 214 29.53 4.03 0.16
CA GLN A 214 29.60 3.48 -1.19
C GLN A 214 29.67 4.64 -2.20
N HIS A 215 30.71 4.65 -3.04
CA HIS A 215 30.90 5.64 -4.07
C HIS A 215 29.75 5.58 -5.08
N ALA A 216 29.11 6.73 -5.31
CA ALA A 216 28.12 6.91 -6.35
C ALA A 216 28.80 6.76 -7.73
N GLY A 217 28.48 5.70 -8.45
CA GLY A 217 28.82 5.57 -9.85
C GLY A 217 28.05 6.59 -10.69
N HIS A 218 28.75 7.38 -11.46
CA HIS A 218 28.17 8.30 -12.44
C HIS A 218 27.38 7.54 -13.49
N ILE A 219 26.06 7.73 -13.53
CA ILE A 219 25.23 7.30 -14.67
C ILE A 219 25.20 8.46 -15.66
N VAL A 220 25.80 8.24 -16.82
CA VAL A 220 25.73 9.16 -17.96
C VAL A 220 24.32 9.12 -18.53
N GLN A 221 23.58 10.25 -18.39
CA GLN A 221 22.31 10.44 -19.09
C GLN A 221 22.59 10.70 -20.57
N GLN A 222 22.18 9.75 -21.41
CA GLN A 222 21.96 10.04 -22.84
C GLN A 222 20.46 10.22 -23.05
N SER A 223 20.06 11.43 -23.38
CA SER A 223 18.73 11.76 -23.88
C SER A 223 18.69 11.52 -25.38
N PRO A 224 17.68 10.83 -25.92
CA PRO A 224 17.20 11.08 -27.27
C PRO A 224 15.82 11.77 -27.16
N GLY A 225 15.77 12.98 -27.72
CA GLY A 225 14.51 13.63 -27.98
C GLY A 225 13.74 12.91 -29.10
N MET A 226 12.46 12.71 -28.89
CA MET A 226 11.50 12.55 -29.98
C MET A 226 10.16 13.17 -29.61
N ALA A 227 9.71 14.00 -30.52
CA ALA A 227 8.50 14.80 -30.50
C ALA A 227 7.21 13.94 -30.51
N GLY A 228 6.22 14.51 -29.87
CA GLY A 228 4.82 14.21 -29.73
C GLY A 228 4.10 13.31 -30.72
N ILE A 229 3.21 12.51 -30.14
CA ILE A 229 1.82 12.30 -30.62
C ILE A 229 1.01 12.02 -29.36
N SER A 230 0.13 12.97 -28.96
CA SER A 230 -0.88 12.76 -27.92
C SER A 230 -1.99 11.90 -28.48
N ALA A 231 -1.97 10.61 -28.17
CA ALA A 231 -3.16 9.77 -28.31
C ALA A 231 -4.02 9.92 -27.03
N PRO A 232 -5.37 9.95 -27.12
CA PRO A 232 -6.23 10.10 -25.95
C PRO A 232 -5.99 8.92 -24.99
N GLY A 233 -5.66 9.24 -23.74
CA GLY A 233 -5.34 8.27 -22.72
C GLY A 233 -6.48 7.29 -22.51
N ARG A 234 -6.20 6.01 -22.65
CA ARG A 234 -7.13 4.92 -22.34
C ARG A 234 -7.43 4.96 -20.84
N THR A 235 -8.71 4.80 -20.47
CA THR A 235 -9.16 4.75 -19.09
C THR A 235 -8.59 3.52 -18.38
N LEU A 236 -8.56 3.54 -17.04
CA LEU A 236 -8.08 2.42 -16.20
C LEU A 236 -8.77 1.09 -16.58
N GLU A 237 -9.99 1.16 -17.08
CA GLU A 237 -10.83 0.04 -17.52
C GLU A 237 -10.21 -0.75 -18.68
N MET A 238 -9.53 -0.08 -19.60
CA MET A 238 -8.88 -0.75 -20.74
C MET A 238 -7.60 -1.51 -20.36
N TYR A 239 -7.01 -1.19 -19.19
CA TYR A 239 -5.78 -1.86 -18.72
C TYR A 239 -6.04 -3.22 -18.06
N ARG A 240 -7.28 -3.50 -17.63
CA ARG A 240 -7.67 -4.74 -16.94
C ARG A 240 -8.19 -5.83 -17.88
N ALA A 241 -8.39 -5.53 -19.15
CA ALA A 241 -8.96 -6.47 -20.12
C ALA A 241 -8.03 -7.63 -20.52
N ALA A 242 -6.75 -7.62 -20.13
CA ALA A 242 -5.80 -8.69 -20.44
C ALA A 242 -4.88 -9.00 -19.24
N PRO A 243 -5.38 -9.67 -18.20
CA PRO A 243 -4.60 -10.03 -17.04
C PRO A 243 -3.58 -11.16 -17.33
N VAL A 244 -2.45 -11.10 -16.61
CA VAL A 244 -1.39 -12.11 -16.69
C VAL A 244 -1.85 -13.42 -16.05
N ARG A 245 -2.01 -14.47 -16.81
CA ARG A 245 -2.15 -15.84 -16.27
C ARG A 245 -0.77 -16.36 -15.89
N VAL A 246 -0.40 -16.27 -14.64
CA VAL A 246 0.75 -17.00 -14.11
C VAL A 246 0.23 -18.29 -13.47
N ALA A 247 0.47 -19.42 -14.14
CA ALA A 247 0.19 -20.73 -13.56
C ALA A 247 1.07 -20.90 -12.31
N TRP A 248 0.47 -20.81 -11.14
CA TRP A 248 1.14 -21.13 -9.88
C TRP A 248 1.34 -22.64 -9.82
N ARG A 249 2.59 -23.12 -9.86
CA ARG A 249 2.96 -24.45 -9.40
C ARG A 249 3.49 -24.25 -7.99
N GLY A 250 2.70 -24.60 -7.00
CA GLY A 250 3.13 -24.67 -5.60
C GLY A 250 4.30 -25.65 -5.41
N PRO A 251 4.99 -25.56 -4.26
CA PRO A 251 6.07 -26.47 -3.91
C PRO A 251 5.61 -27.91 -3.82
#